data_c770e42fe3d8c074ff02b512e93e87b6
#
_entry.id   c770e42fe3d8c074ff02b512e93e87b6
#
_cell.length_a   1.000
_cell.length_b   1.000
_cell.length_c   1.000
_cell.angle_alpha   90.00
_cell.angle_beta   90.00
_cell.angle_gamma   90.00
#
_symmetry.space_group_name_H-M   'P 1'
#
loop_
_entity.id
_entity.type
_entity.pdbx_description
1 polymer ?
#
loop_
_entity_poly.entity_id
_entity_poly.type
_entity_poly.pdbx_seq_one_letter_code
_entity_poly.pdbx_strand_id
1 'polypeptide(L)'
;MKNIFWIAGILGLSFWIVPALGQTEQPLYSTDKKQIEKKQSMLDERSESAKQAITNPFAISQHKRNYILPITYVSRPNTVTIDDLTNENVDNIEAKYQISVKLPLYLNPHSTSGVYMGFTAKSYWQVYNSDTSKPFRATEYEPEVYYAWRNELTILGFKFNELQLGLNHQSNGRSNQLSRSWNRLFATAV
;
A
#
# COMPACT_ATOMS: atom_id res chain seq x y z
N MET A 1 23.99 63.36 34.07
CA MET A 1 23.04 64.46 34.22
C MET A 1 21.79 64.14 33.42
N LYS A 2 20.63 64.11 34.15
CA LYS A 2 19.26 64.44 33.68
C LYS A 2 18.66 63.61 32.56
N ASN A 3 17.42 63.15 32.56
CA ASN A 3 16.30 63.08 33.52
C ASN A 3 15.34 62.04 33.07
N ILE A 4 14.76 61.35 34.04
CA ILE A 4 13.65 60.39 33.95
C ILE A 4 12.36 61.15 33.72
N PHE A 5 11.52 60.74 32.77
CA PHE A 5 10.09 61.09 32.77
C PHE A 5 9.25 59.84 32.53
N TRP A 6 8.47 59.52 33.54
CA TRP A 6 7.38 58.55 33.51
C TRP A 6 6.12 59.28 32.97
N ILE A 7 5.49 58.66 31.98
CA ILE A 7 4.09 59.02 31.63
C ILE A 7 3.28 57.72 31.76
N ALA A 8 2.44 57.72 32.79
CA ALA A 8 1.39 56.73 32.98
C ALA A 8 0.24 57.04 32.01
N GLY A 9 0.02 56.17 31.06
CA GLY A 9 -1.16 56.18 30.17
C GLY A 9 -2.19 55.19 30.69
N ILE A 10 -3.31 55.68 31.22
CA ILE A 10 -4.49 54.91 31.57
C ILE A 10 -5.19 54.52 30.28
N LEU A 11 -5.16 53.28 29.88
CA LEU A 11 -5.97 52.72 28.78
C LEU A 11 -7.31 52.24 29.37
N GLY A 12 -8.35 53.01 29.13
CA GLY A 12 -9.74 52.63 29.42
C GLY A 12 -10.17 51.46 28.56
N LEU A 13 -10.53 50.37 29.23
CA LEU A 13 -11.21 49.20 28.62
C LEU A 13 -12.68 49.58 28.37
N SER A 14 -13.01 49.97 27.15
CA SER A 14 -14.40 50.05 26.68
C SER A 14 -14.87 48.63 26.33
N PHE A 15 -15.68 48.05 27.20
CA PHE A 15 -16.44 46.84 26.91
C PHE A 15 -17.53 47.12 25.87
N TRP A 16 -17.31 46.67 24.65
CA TRP A 16 -18.37 46.58 23.64
C TRP A 16 -19.16 45.30 23.90
N ILE A 17 -20.38 45.44 24.43
CA ILE A 17 -21.35 44.38 24.47
C ILE A 17 -21.88 44.22 23.04
N VAL A 18 -21.40 43.17 22.33
CA VAL A 18 -21.98 42.74 21.07
C VAL A 18 -23.20 41.89 21.43
N PRO A 19 -24.44 42.23 20.99
CA PRO A 19 -25.57 41.36 21.20
C PRO A 19 -25.31 40.08 20.43
N ALA A 20 -25.36 38.95 21.13
CA ALA A 20 -25.32 37.61 20.54
C ALA A 20 -26.56 37.44 19.65
N LEU A 21 -26.42 37.68 18.36
CA LEU A 21 -27.35 37.21 17.36
C LEU A 21 -27.31 35.67 17.42
N GLY A 22 -28.44 35.10 17.79
CA GLY A 22 -28.59 33.66 17.91
C GLY A 22 -28.17 32.97 16.64
N GLN A 23 -26.99 32.39 16.66
CA GLN A 23 -26.64 31.31 15.74
C GLN A 23 -27.44 30.11 16.19
N THR A 24 -28.43 29.74 15.39
CA THR A 24 -29.05 28.42 15.47
C THR A 24 -27.93 27.40 15.29
N GLU A 25 -27.47 26.86 16.41
CA GLU A 25 -26.58 25.70 16.40
C GLU A 25 -27.31 24.57 15.67
N GLN A 26 -26.97 24.36 14.43
CA GLN A 26 -27.33 23.11 13.77
C GLN A 26 -26.62 22.00 14.56
N PRO A 27 -27.34 20.96 15.01
CA PRO A 27 -26.75 19.98 15.87
C PRO A 27 -25.61 19.27 15.13
N LEU A 28 -24.40 19.37 15.67
CA LEU A 28 -23.17 18.68 15.21
C LEU A 28 -23.42 17.18 14.96
N TYR A 29 -24.39 16.63 15.66
CA TYR A 29 -24.83 15.22 15.59
C TYR A 29 -25.41 14.80 14.23
N SER A 30 -26.04 15.70 13.47
CA SER A 30 -26.64 15.34 12.17
C SER A 30 -25.59 15.16 11.07
N THR A 31 -24.49 15.90 11.16
CA THR A 31 -23.39 15.81 10.17
C THR A 31 -22.59 14.54 10.34
N ASP A 32 -22.32 14.13 11.58
CA ASP A 32 -21.61 12.88 11.87
C ASP A 32 -22.42 11.66 11.46
N LYS A 33 -23.73 11.64 11.73
CA LYS A 33 -24.59 10.53 11.33
C LYS A 33 -24.62 10.33 9.82
N LYS A 34 -24.73 11.41 9.07
CA LYS A 34 -24.73 11.39 7.61
C LYS A 34 -23.39 10.97 7.01
N GLN A 35 -22.27 11.31 7.67
CA GLN A 35 -20.94 10.86 7.27
C GLN A 35 -20.73 9.37 7.58
N ILE A 36 -21.23 8.90 8.72
CA ILE A 36 -21.17 7.49 9.10
C ILE A 36 -22.00 6.64 8.14
N GLU A 37 -23.24 7.05 7.82
CA GLU A 37 -24.10 6.36 6.86
C GLU A 37 -23.45 6.31 5.46
N LYS A 38 -22.85 7.40 5.01
CA LYS A 38 -22.12 7.45 3.73
C LYS A 38 -20.91 6.53 3.72
N LYS A 39 -20.14 6.49 4.82
CA LYS A 39 -18.97 5.61 4.96
C LYS A 39 -19.41 4.13 4.98
N GLN A 40 -20.50 3.80 5.68
CA GLN A 40 -21.06 2.46 5.71
C GLN A 40 -21.52 2.02 4.32
N SER A 41 -22.26 2.86 3.60
CA SER A 41 -22.69 2.60 2.23
C SER A 41 -21.52 2.35 1.27
N MET A 42 -20.44 3.12 1.38
CA MET A 42 -19.23 2.90 0.57
C MET A 42 -18.51 1.57 0.91
N LEU A 43 -18.54 1.15 2.17
CA LEU A 43 -17.97 -0.14 2.58
C LEU A 43 -18.81 -1.29 2.06
N ASP A 44 -20.15 -1.17 2.11
CA ASP A 44 -21.09 -2.18 1.61
C ASP A 44 -20.95 -2.32 0.08
N GLU A 45 -20.86 -1.21 -0.66
CA GLU A 45 -20.64 -1.21 -2.10
C GLU A 45 -19.30 -1.88 -2.48
N ARG A 46 -18.23 -1.60 -1.75
CA ARG A 46 -16.93 -2.26 -1.94
C ARG A 46 -17.00 -3.75 -1.63
N SER A 47 -17.74 -4.13 -0.58
CA SER A 47 -17.93 -5.53 -0.20
C SER A 47 -18.69 -6.29 -1.29
N GLU A 48 -19.76 -5.72 -1.83
CA GLU A 48 -20.52 -6.33 -2.93
C GLU A 48 -19.69 -6.41 -4.21
N SER A 49 -18.95 -5.36 -4.57
CA SER A 49 -18.02 -5.37 -5.69
C SER A 49 -16.94 -6.44 -5.54
N ALA A 50 -16.41 -6.62 -4.33
CA ALA A 50 -15.44 -7.68 -4.03
C ALA A 50 -16.04 -9.08 -4.16
N LYS A 51 -17.29 -9.29 -3.69
CA LYS A 51 -18.01 -10.55 -3.86
C LYS A 51 -18.27 -10.87 -5.34
N GLN A 52 -18.70 -9.87 -6.12
CA GLN A 52 -18.89 -10.02 -7.56
C GLN A 52 -17.58 -10.33 -8.29
N ALA A 53 -16.48 -9.71 -7.84
CA ALA A 53 -15.16 -10.00 -8.39
C ALA A 53 -14.71 -11.45 -8.14
N ILE A 54 -15.07 -12.04 -7.00
CA ILE A 54 -14.73 -13.44 -6.69
C ILE A 54 -15.46 -14.42 -7.62
N THR A 55 -16.67 -14.09 -8.07
CA THR A 55 -17.46 -14.93 -8.97
C THR A 55 -17.18 -14.69 -10.45
N ASN A 56 -16.51 -13.60 -10.79
CA ASN A 56 -16.11 -13.29 -12.17
C ASN A 56 -14.76 -13.94 -12.49
N PRO A 57 -14.69 -14.89 -13.43
CA PRO A 57 -13.44 -15.55 -13.80
C PRO A 57 -12.40 -14.61 -14.43
N PHE A 58 -12.78 -13.39 -14.79
CA PHE A 58 -11.87 -12.37 -15.32
C PHE A 58 -11.54 -11.28 -14.32
N ALA A 59 -12.04 -11.36 -13.08
CA ALA A 59 -11.77 -10.34 -12.09
C ALA A 59 -10.35 -10.44 -11.54
N ILE A 60 -9.61 -9.36 -11.72
CA ILE A 60 -8.30 -9.18 -11.10
C ILE A 60 -8.53 -8.77 -9.64
N SER A 61 -7.96 -9.52 -8.73
CA SER A 61 -8.03 -9.24 -7.29
C SER A 61 -6.63 -9.09 -6.68
N GLN A 62 -6.57 -8.54 -5.48
CA GLN A 62 -5.31 -8.44 -4.74
C GLN A 62 -4.78 -9.84 -4.40
N HIS A 63 -3.46 -10.04 -4.61
CA HIS A 63 -2.75 -11.28 -4.24
C HIS A 63 -1.95 -11.10 -2.95
N LYS A 64 -0.81 -10.44 -3.02
CA LYS A 64 0.00 -10.04 -1.87
C LYS A 64 -0.34 -8.60 -1.46
N ARG A 65 0.30 -8.06 -0.44
CA ARG A 65 0.07 -6.68 -0.02
C ARG A 65 0.52 -5.70 -1.10
N ASN A 66 -0.35 -4.77 -1.45
CA ASN A 66 0.00 -3.60 -2.26
C ASN A 66 0.41 -2.47 -1.32
N TYR A 67 1.58 -1.90 -1.55
CA TYR A 67 2.08 -0.80 -0.72
C TYR A 67 2.99 0.13 -1.51
N ILE A 68 3.08 1.37 -1.03
CA ILE A 68 4.07 2.35 -1.41
C ILE A 68 4.73 2.84 -0.12
N LEU A 69 6.05 2.69 -0.05
CA LEU A 69 6.88 3.25 1.00
C LEU A 69 7.66 4.42 0.38
N PRO A 70 7.23 5.66 0.62
CA PRO A 70 7.86 6.82 0.01
C PRO A 70 9.34 6.94 0.37
N ILE A 71 9.69 6.57 1.59
CA ILE A 71 11.06 6.67 2.11
C ILE A 71 11.46 5.32 2.71
N THR A 72 12.54 4.75 2.17
CA THR A 72 13.21 3.56 2.72
C THR A 72 14.71 3.81 2.76
N TYR A 73 15.36 3.31 3.80
CA TYR A 73 16.82 3.39 3.94
C TYR A 73 17.46 2.04 3.66
N VAL A 74 18.49 2.02 2.84
CA VAL A 74 19.27 0.84 2.47
C VAL A 74 20.73 1.12 2.75
N SER A 75 21.32 0.48 3.76
CA SER A 75 22.71 0.75 4.17
C SER A 75 23.76 0.31 3.13
N ARG A 76 23.44 -0.70 2.32
CA ARG A 76 24.31 -1.22 1.26
C ARG A 76 23.46 -1.55 0.03
N PRO A 77 23.10 -0.55 -0.77
CA PRO A 77 22.36 -0.80 -1.99
C PRO A 77 23.19 -1.65 -2.93
N ASN A 78 22.65 -2.78 -3.37
CA ASN A 78 23.31 -3.63 -4.36
C ASN A 78 23.07 -3.02 -5.74
N THR A 79 24.13 -2.46 -6.31
CA THR A 79 24.14 -1.93 -7.67
C THR A 79 25.18 -2.67 -8.49
N VAL A 80 24.76 -3.14 -9.64
CA VAL A 80 25.66 -3.30 -10.80
C VAL A 80 25.31 -2.09 -11.64
N THR A 81 26.25 -1.52 -12.37
CA THR A 81 26.01 -0.36 -13.24
C THR A 81 24.73 -0.55 -14.05
N ILE A 82 23.70 0.20 -13.71
CA ILE A 82 22.36 0.10 -14.28
C ILE A 82 22.00 1.49 -14.73
N ASP A 83 21.86 1.67 -16.02
CA ASP A 83 21.74 2.98 -16.62
C ASP A 83 22.95 3.83 -16.14
N ASP A 84 22.71 4.98 -15.53
CA ASP A 84 23.78 5.82 -14.98
C ASP A 84 24.05 5.56 -13.48
N LEU A 85 23.42 4.52 -12.88
CA LEU A 85 23.67 4.17 -11.48
C LEU A 85 24.91 3.32 -11.30
N THR A 86 25.80 3.78 -10.44
CA THR A 86 26.97 3.06 -9.97
C THR A 86 26.93 2.91 -8.45
N ASN A 87 27.84 2.15 -7.87
CA ASN A 87 27.97 2.06 -6.42
C ASN A 87 28.38 3.40 -5.77
N GLU A 88 28.88 4.34 -6.55
CA GLU A 88 29.36 5.65 -6.07
C GLU A 88 28.26 6.71 -6.06
N ASN A 89 27.27 6.60 -6.97
CA ASN A 89 26.22 7.60 -7.15
C ASN A 89 24.81 7.12 -6.75
N VAL A 90 24.68 5.93 -6.15
CA VAL A 90 23.40 5.43 -5.65
C VAL A 90 23.12 5.96 -4.26
N ASP A 91 21.92 6.51 -4.06
CA ASP A 91 21.47 6.98 -2.74
C ASP A 91 21.05 5.84 -1.83
N ASN A 92 21.30 6.02 -0.53
CA ASN A 92 20.83 5.10 0.50
C ASN A 92 19.33 5.28 0.80
N ILE A 93 18.73 6.39 0.37
CA ILE A 93 17.31 6.70 0.53
C ILE A 93 16.62 6.52 -0.81
N GLU A 94 15.61 5.68 -0.82
CA GLU A 94 14.85 5.37 -2.03
C GLU A 94 13.36 5.16 -1.71
N ALA A 95 12.50 5.29 -2.69
CA ALA A 95 11.12 4.84 -2.59
C ALA A 95 11.03 3.35 -2.97
N LYS A 96 10.11 2.63 -2.32
CA LYS A 96 9.82 1.23 -2.62
C LYS A 96 8.33 1.03 -2.78
N TYR A 97 7.90 0.32 -3.81
CA TYR A 97 6.51 -0.08 -3.93
C TYR A 97 6.36 -1.53 -4.40
N GLN A 98 5.22 -2.10 -4.10
CA GLN A 98 4.82 -3.41 -4.55
C GLN A 98 3.39 -3.36 -5.06
N ILE A 99 3.18 -3.92 -6.23
CA ILE A 99 1.87 -4.17 -6.82
C ILE A 99 1.74 -5.67 -7.01
N SER A 100 0.66 -6.23 -6.50
CA SER A 100 0.43 -7.67 -6.54
C SER A 100 -1.04 -7.97 -6.80
N VAL A 101 -1.28 -8.70 -7.86
CA VAL A 101 -2.60 -9.07 -8.34
C VAL A 101 -2.69 -10.56 -8.61
N LYS A 102 -3.90 -11.10 -8.58
CA LYS A 102 -4.20 -12.47 -8.99
C LYS A 102 -5.49 -12.52 -9.79
N LEU A 103 -5.58 -13.53 -10.62
CA LEU A 103 -6.79 -13.88 -11.35
C LEU A 103 -7.02 -15.39 -11.23
N PRO A 104 -8.27 -15.85 -11.14
CA PRO A 104 -8.60 -17.26 -11.20
C PRO A 104 -8.48 -17.76 -12.66
N LEU A 105 -7.78 -18.87 -12.85
CA LEU A 105 -7.74 -19.59 -14.13
C LEU A 105 -8.83 -20.66 -14.18
N TYR A 106 -9.10 -21.30 -13.05
CA TYR A 106 -10.14 -22.30 -12.88
C TYR A 106 -10.66 -22.26 -11.44
N LEU A 107 -11.97 -22.22 -11.27
CA LEU A 107 -12.63 -22.31 -9.98
C LEU A 107 -13.51 -23.53 -9.91
N ASN A 108 -13.51 -24.21 -8.78
CA ASN A 108 -14.45 -25.25 -8.49
C ASN A 108 -15.86 -24.65 -8.35
N PRO A 109 -16.88 -25.13 -9.07
CA PRO A 109 -18.24 -24.59 -9.00
C PRO A 109 -18.89 -24.60 -7.60
N HIS A 110 -18.44 -25.51 -6.74
CA HIS A 110 -19.01 -25.73 -5.41
C HIS A 110 -18.15 -25.14 -4.27
N SER A 111 -17.00 -24.58 -4.60
CA SER A 111 -16.10 -23.95 -3.62
C SER A 111 -15.28 -22.87 -4.30
N THR A 112 -14.60 -22.03 -3.51
CA THR A 112 -13.63 -21.07 -4.04
C THR A 112 -12.22 -21.67 -4.19
N SER A 113 -12.10 -23.00 -4.09
CA SER A 113 -10.86 -23.72 -4.41
C SER A 113 -10.64 -23.71 -5.92
N GLY A 114 -9.38 -23.63 -6.35
CA GLY A 114 -9.10 -23.57 -7.78
C GLY A 114 -7.67 -23.24 -8.12
N VAL A 115 -7.41 -23.09 -9.41
CA VAL A 115 -6.13 -22.67 -9.97
C VAL A 115 -6.13 -21.15 -10.13
N TYR A 116 -5.09 -20.53 -9.65
CA TYR A 116 -4.88 -19.08 -9.73
C TYR A 116 -3.54 -18.76 -10.40
N MET A 117 -3.52 -17.67 -11.12
CA MET A 117 -2.30 -17.00 -11.57
C MET A 117 -2.10 -15.73 -10.75
N GLY A 118 -0.96 -15.60 -10.11
CA GLY A 118 -0.52 -14.41 -9.40
C GLY A 118 0.58 -13.68 -10.16
N PHE A 119 0.64 -12.37 -10.00
CA PHE A 119 1.74 -11.56 -10.49
C PHE A 119 2.08 -10.49 -9.46
N THR A 120 3.36 -10.41 -9.10
CA THR A 120 3.87 -9.37 -8.19
C THR A 120 5.00 -8.62 -8.86
N ALA A 121 4.93 -7.30 -8.86
CA ALA A 121 6.03 -6.42 -9.22
C ALA A 121 6.46 -5.62 -7.99
N LYS A 122 7.77 -5.62 -7.71
CA LYS A 122 8.38 -4.89 -6.62
C LYS A 122 9.50 -4.02 -7.17
N SER A 123 9.43 -2.71 -6.92
CA SER A 123 10.40 -1.75 -7.45
C SER A 123 11.05 -0.94 -6.35
N TYR A 124 12.31 -0.65 -6.57
CA TYR A 124 13.16 0.19 -5.75
C TYR A 124 13.57 1.39 -6.58
N TRP A 125 13.11 2.58 -6.21
CA TRP A 125 13.15 3.77 -7.04
C TRP A 125 13.98 4.87 -6.39
N GLN A 126 15.03 5.30 -7.07
CA GLN A 126 15.95 6.37 -6.68
C GLN A 126 15.33 7.76 -6.93
N VAL A 127 14.07 7.94 -6.48
CA VAL A 127 13.28 9.14 -6.77
C VAL A 127 13.89 10.44 -6.22
N TYR A 128 14.70 10.34 -5.18
CA TYR A 128 15.36 11.47 -4.53
C TYR A 128 16.78 11.74 -5.04
N ASN A 129 17.32 10.83 -5.84
CA ASN A 129 18.66 10.96 -6.36
C ASN A 129 18.73 12.14 -7.34
N SER A 130 19.55 13.15 -6.99
CA SER A 130 19.73 14.36 -7.80
C SER A 130 20.85 14.24 -8.82
N ASP A 131 21.74 13.27 -8.66
CA ASP A 131 22.92 13.09 -9.49
C ASP A 131 22.65 12.27 -10.75
N THR A 132 21.47 11.65 -10.79
CA THR A 132 21.01 10.82 -11.91
C THR A 132 19.59 11.17 -12.32
N SER A 133 19.11 10.61 -13.42
CA SER A 133 17.74 10.81 -13.94
C SER A 133 16.66 10.10 -13.13
N LYS A 134 16.88 9.83 -11.83
CA LYS A 134 15.94 9.15 -10.91
C LYS A 134 15.51 7.76 -11.38
N PRO A 135 16.44 6.86 -11.70
CA PRO A 135 16.15 5.56 -12.27
C PRO A 135 15.58 4.58 -11.23
N PHE A 136 15.00 3.49 -11.72
CA PHE A 136 14.75 2.33 -10.88
C PHE A 136 16.05 1.55 -10.67
N ARG A 137 16.51 1.46 -9.44
CA ARG A 137 17.68 0.68 -9.07
C ARG A 137 17.47 -0.82 -9.33
N ALA A 138 16.29 -1.31 -9.00
CA ALA A 138 15.88 -2.69 -9.29
C ALA A 138 14.36 -2.78 -9.41
N THR A 139 13.91 -3.66 -10.30
CA THR A 139 12.53 -4.13 -10.34
C THR A 139 12.56 -5.65 -10.37
N GLU A 140 11.74 -6.28 -9.53
CA GLU A 140 11.58 -7.72 -9.44
C GLU A 140 10.18 -8.08 -9.90
N TYR A 141 10.08 -9.04 -10.81
CA TYR A 141 8.84 -9.58 -11.35
C TYR A 141 8.67 -11.01 -10.85
N GLU A 142 7.51 -11.32 -10.32
CA GLU A 142 7.24 -12.61 -9.68
C GLU A 142 5.88 -13.16 -10.16
N PRO A 143 5.82 -13.80 -11.36
CA PRO A 143 4.68 -14.60 -11.77
C PRO A 143 4.61 -15.90 -10.98
N GLU A 144 3.37 -16.32 -10.65
CA GLU A 144 3.07 -17.51 -9.87
C GLU A 144 1.86 -18.24 -10.47
N VAL A 145 1.87 -19.55 -10.41
CA VAL A 145 0.68 -20.38 -10.67
C VAL A 145 0.54 -21.35 -9.51
N TYR A 146 -0.64 -21.40 -8.91
CA TYR A 146 -0.88 -22.21 -7.74
C TYR A 146 -2.31 -22.72 -7.66
N TYR A 147 -2.48 -23.86 -7.01
CA TYR A 147 -3.77 -24.35 -6.59
C TYR A 147 -4.02 -23.92 -5.13
N ALA A 148 -5.19 -23.36 -4.88
CA ALA A 148 -5.68 -23.01 -3.55
C ALA A 148 -6.80 -23.96 -3.14
N TRP A 149 -6.59 -24.71 -2.05
CA TRP A 149 -7.63 -25.47 -1.37
C TRP A 149 -8.21 -24.62 -0.27
N ARG A 150 -9.47 -24.27 -0.38
CA ARG A 150 -10.21 -23.64 0.70
C ARG A 150 -10.91 -24.68 1.53
N ASN A 151 -10.52 -24.79 2.77
CA ASN A 151 -11.12 -25.66 3.77
C ASN A 151 -10.91 -25.05 5.16
N GLU A 152 -11.72 -25.49 6.10
CA GLU A 152 -11.54 -25.18 7.51
C GLU A 152 -10.75 -26.33 8.17
N LEU A 153 -9.43 -26.26 8.11
CA LEU A 153 -8.56 -27.23 8.74
C LEU A 153 -8.04 -26.68 10.08
N THR A 154 -8.25 -27.42 11.15
CA THR A 154 -7.68 -27.07 12.47
C THR A 154 -6.61 -28.07 12.85
N ILE A 155 -5.37 -27.61 13.02
CA ILE A 155 -4.22 -28.41 13.44
C ILE A 155 -3.61 -27.77 14.68
N LEU A 156 -3.48 -28.51 15.76
CA LEU A 156 -2.89 -28.04 17.02
C LEU A 156 -3.51 -26.73 17.57
N GLY A 157 -4.81 -26.53 17.33
CA GLY A 157 -5.52 -25.32 17.77
C GLY A 157 -5.44 -24.12 16.80
N PHE A 158 -4.64 -24.23 15.73
CA PHE A 158 -4.59 -23.21 14.67
C PHE A 158 -5.59 -23.54 13.58
N LYS A 159 -6.39 -22.54 13.18
CA LYS A 159 -7.32 -22.67 12.05
C LYS A 159 -6.63 -22.20 10.77
N PHE A 160 -6.64 -23.06 9.77
CA PHE A 160 -6.17 -22.77 8.43
C PHE A 160 -7.38 -22.73 7.50
N ASN A 161 -7.57 -21.60 6.83
CA ASN A 161 -8.70 -21.40 5.92
C ASN A 161 -8.36 -21.73 4.46
N GLU A 162 -7.09 -21.74 4.13
CA GLU A 162 -6.61 -22.01 2.77
C GLU A 162 -5.23 -22.65 2.80
N LEU A 163 -5.04 -23.68 1.98
CA LEU A 163 -3.75 -24.26 1.67
C LEU A 163 -3.44 -23.99 0.20
N GLN A 164 -2.26 -23.45 -0.09
CA GLN A 164 -1.78 -23.17 -1.43
C GLN A 164 -0.56 -24.02 -1.75
N LEU A 165 -0.52 -24.57 -2.96
CA LEU A 165 0.65 -25.24 -3.52
C LEU A 165 0.88 -24.74 -4.94
N GLY A 166 2.10 -24.28 -5.25
CA GLY A 166 2.35 -23.67 -6.54
C GLY A 166 3.80 -23.52 -6.93
N LEU A 167 3.96 -23.01 -8.13
CA LEU A 167 5.23 -22.65 -8.74
C LEU A 167 5.34 -21.14 -8.82
N ASN A 168 6.52 -20.64 -8.51
CA ASN A 168 6.86 -19.24 -8.55
C ASN A 168 8.14 -19.06 -9.35
N HIS A 169 8.12 -18.12 -10.29
CA HIS A 169 9.30 -17.60 -10.96
C HIS A 169 9.57 -16.19 -10.50
N GLN A 170 10.80 -15.87 -10.16
CA GLN A 170 11.18 -14.49 -9.86
C GLN A 170 12.35 -14.09 -10.74
N SER A 171 12.27 -12.91 -11.36
CA SER A 171 13.36 -12.35 -12.15
C SER A 171 13.40 -10.82 -12.06
N ASN A 172 14.57 -10.27 -12.33
CA ASN A 172 14.74 -8.82 -12.44
C ASN A 172 14.55 -8.29 -13.87
N GLY A 173 14.13 -9.14 -14.83
CA GLY A 173 13.89 -8.76 -16.21
C GLY A 173 15.13 -8.33 -17.00
N ARG A 174 16.34 -8.58 -16.48
CA ARG A 174 17.60 -8.22 -17.13
C ARG A 174 18.24 -9.43 -17.78
N SER A 175 19.12 -9.17 -18.73
CA SER A 175 19.89 -10.17 -19.49
C SER A 175 21.34 -10.25 -19.05
N ASN A 176 22.03 -11.31 -19.50
CA ASN A 176 23.47 -11.53 -19.31
C ASN A 176 23.90 -11.51 -17.83
N GLN A 177 25.02 -10.86 -17.54
CA GLN A 177 25.62 -10.82 -16.20
C GLN A 177 24.74 -10.09 -15.16
N LEU A 178 23.78 -9.28 -15.60
CA LEU A 178 22.85 -8.57 -14.75
C LEU A 178 21.58 -9.36 -14.41
N SER A 179 21.39 -10.50 -15.09
CA SER A 179 20.23 -11.36 -14.89
C SER A 179 20.27 -12.01 -13.52
N ARG A 180 19.17 -11.90 -12.80
CA ARG A 180 18.91 -12.62 -11.54
C ARG A 180 17.52 -13.24 -11.66
N SER A 181 17.49 -14.57 -11.66
CA SER A 181 16.23 -15.31 -11.72
C SER A 181 16.34 -16.63 -10.97
N TRP A 182 15.22 -17.06 -10.43
CA TRP A 182 15.08 -18.37 -9.80
C TRP A 182 13.63 -18.87 -9.88
N ASN A 183 13.50 -20.17 -9.75
CA ASN A 183 12.21 -20.86 -9.68
C ASN A 183 12.05 -21.49 -8.30
N ARG A 184 10.83 -21.48 -7.78
CA ARG A 184 10.50 -22.06 -6.47
C ARG A 184 9.23 -22.89 -6.57
N LEU A 185 9.23 -24.03 -5.88
CA LEU A 185 8.01 -24.67 -5.43
C LEU A 185 7.67 -24.10 -4.05
N PHE A 186 6.43 -23.74 -3.82
CA PHE A 186 6.00 -23.23 -2.53
C PHE A 186 4.73 -23.90 -2.03
N ALA A 187 4.61 -24.00 -0.71
CA ALA A 187 3.40 -24.36 -0.01
C ALA A 187 3.12 -23.28 1.05
N THR A 188 1.89 -22.81 1.11
CA THR A 188 1.46 -21.76 2.06
C THR A 188 0.16 -22.20 2.73
N ALA A 189 0.11 -22.09 4.05
CA ALA A 189 -1.10 -22.25 4.85
C ALA A 189 -1.52 -20.89 5.41
N VAL A 190 -2.79 -20.52 5.20
CA VAL A 190 -3.37 -19.22 5.58
C VAL A 190 -4.51 -19.41 6.58
#